data_b33c122bf20e63643b19dc1f8a29b0e1
#
_entry.id   b33c122bf20e63643b19dc1f8a29b0e1
#
_cell.length_a   1.000
_cell.length_b   1.000
_cell.length_c   1.000
_cell.angle_alpha   90.00
_cell.angle_beta   90.00
_cell.angle_gamma   90.00
#
_symmetry.space_group_name_H-M   'P 1'
#
loop_
_entity.id
_entity.type
_entity.pdbx_description
1 polymer ?
#
loop_
_entity_poly.entity_id
_entity_poly.type
_entity_poly.pdbx_seq_one_letter_code
_entity_poly.pdbx_strand_id
1 'polypeptide(L)'
;MNRLEKSIDALLKNYDTHGMINHSGSENLPGRESIDKIVRGLEEILFPGFLENLNTDIDCLQKITAKKADELFSALCGEVEKSLAFSARLGDLNCGNKGCRAVAALVVDEFFEELPNIRITLAKDLEAAVRGDPAAMSADEVILSYPGFQAIVVHRIAHFFYSREVPLIPRMMSELIHRRTGIDIHPGAQIGESFFIDHGTGVVFGETTIIGKNVKIYQGVTLGALSVKKGESGKKRHPTIEDDVTIYANATILGGETVIGKGSVIGGSVWITQSVPPASKIYNKS
;
A
#
# COMPACT_ATOMS: atom_id res chain seq x y z
N MET A 1 -33.14 32.95 18.40
CA MET A 1 -32.23 31.86 18.03
C MET A 1 -32.26 30.79 19.07
N ASN A 2 -32.56 29.58 18.69
CA ASN A 2 -32.47 28.44 19.60
C ASN A 2 -31.00 28.07 19.87
N ARG A 3 -30.74 27.13 20.80
CA ARG A 3 -29.38 26.74 21.19
C ARG A 3 -28.55 26.17 19.99
N LEU A 4 -29.22 25.42 19.11
CA LEU A 4 -28.59 24.82 17.91
C LEU A 4 -28.16 25.90 16.90
N GLU A 5 -29.02 26.89 16.62
CA GLU A 5 -28.72 28.00 15.74
C GLU A 5 -27.48 28.77 16.20
N LYS A 6 -27.38 29.07 17.49
CA LYS A 6 -26.19 29.74 18.09
C LYS A 6 -24.93 28.90 17.90
N SER A 7 -25.03 27.58 18.04
CA SER A 7 -23.89 26.67 17.85
C SER A 7 -23.46 26.61 16.39
N ILE A 8 -24.40 26.59 15.44
CA ILE A 8 -24.14 26.62 14.01
C ILE A 8 -23.46 27.94 13.61
N ASP A 9 -23.96 29.09 14.10
CA ASP A 9 -23.33 30.39 13.80
C ASP A 9 -21.90 30.49 14.34
N ALA A 10 -21.65 29.91 15.52
CA ALA A 10 -20.29 29.84 16.07
C ALA A 10 -19.38 28.95 15.23
N LEU A 11 -19.88 27.82 14.70
CA LEU A 11 -19.16 26.91 13.81
C LEU A 11 -18.84 27.59 12.47
N LEU A 12 -19.79 28.30 11.86
CA LEU A 12 -19.58 29.02 10.60
C LEU A 12 -18.51 30.11 10.74
N LYS A 13 -18.51 30.87 11.85
CA LYS A 13 -17.44 31.81 12.16
C LYS A 13 -16.09 31.15 12.32
N ASN A 14 -16.08 29.92 12.82
CA ASN A 14 -14.85 29.12 12.98
C ASN A 14 -14.24 28.72 11.63
N TYR A 15 -15.05 28.54 10.57
CA TYR A 15 -14.57 28.25 9.24
C TYR A 15 -13.68 29.37 8.69
N ASP A 16 -13.99 30.64 9.02
CA ASP A 16 -13.18 31.78 8.60
C ASP A 16 -11.85 31.86 9.37
N THR A 17 -11.87 31.54 10.67
CA THR A 17 -10.67 31.62 11.53
C THR A 17 -9.72 30.43 11.42
N HIS A 18 -10.24 29.28 11.02
CA HIS A 18 -9.49 28.02 10.90
C HIS A 18 -9.62 27.41 9.50
N GLY A 19 -9.54 28.24 8.46
CA GLY A 19 -9.74 27.85 7.06
C GLY A 19 -8.84 26.73 6.54
N MET A 20 -7.70 26.45 7.21
CA MET A 20 -6.79 25.38 6.82
C MET A 20 -7.39 23.96 6.91
N ILE A 21 -8.49 23.79 7.67
CA ILE A 21 -9.22 22.52 7.77
C ILE A 21 -10.45 22.48 6.85
N ASN A 22 -10.68 23.53 6.07
CA ASN A 22 -11.73 23.60 5.07
C ASN A 22 -11.15 23.31 3.68
N HIS A 23 -11.89 22.56 2.87
CA HIS A 23 -11.61 22.44 1.45
C HIS A 23 -12.64 23.27 0.69
N SER A 24 -12.26 24.51 0.32
CA SER A 24 -13.12 25.47 -0.38
C SER A 24 -12.76 25.63 -1.87
N GLY A 25 -11.98 24.72 -2.44
CA GLY A 25 -11.61 24.72 -3.86
C GLY A 25 -12.74 24.26 -4.78
N SER A 26 -12.68 24.68 -6.04
CA SER A 26 -13.62 24.26 -7.09
C SER A 26 -13.40 22.80 -7.55
N GLU A 27 -12.22 22.24 -7.27
CA GLU A 27 -11.89 20.87 -7.64
C GLU A 27 -12.24 19.89 -6.51
N ASN A 28 -12.85 18.77 -6.89
CA ASN A 28 -13.13 17.69 -5.96
C ASN A 28 -11.84 16.92 -5.62
N LEU A 29 -11.64 16.62 -4.33
CA LEU A 29 -10.60 15.70 -3.89
C LEU A 29 -10.98 14.25 -4.23
N PRO A 30 -9.99 13.33 -4.32
CA PRO A 30 -10.27 11.90 -4.41
C PRO A 30 -11.16 11.45 -3.23
N GLY A 31 -12.19 10.65 -3.54
CA GLY A 31 -13.16 10.19 -2.57
C GLY A 31 -12.69 8.94 -1.83
N ARG A 32 -12.74 8.92 -0.47
CA ARG A 32 -12.37 7.73 0.31
C ARG A 32 -13.19 6.50 -0.06
N GLU A 33 -14.51 6.65 -0.21
CA GLU A 33 -15.42 5.56 -0.61
C GLU A 33 -15.17 5.10 -2.04
N SER A 34 -14.80 6.02 -2.92
CA SER A 34 -14.46 5.69 -4.31
C SER A 34 -13.20 4.86 -4.38
N ILE A 35 -12.14 5.25 -3.63
CA ILE A 35 -10.90 4.47 -3.53
C ILE A 35 -11.16 3.09 -2.91
N ASP A 36 -12.00 2.98 -1.89
CA ASP A 36 -12.38 1.69 -1.30
C ASP A 36 -13.06 0.77 -2.32
N LYS A 37 -14.00 1.30 -3.11
CA LYS A 37 -14.67 0.55 -4.19
C LYS A 37 -13.70 0.13 -5.30
N ILE A 38 -12.78 1.02 -5.69
CA ILE A 38 -11.75 0.73 -6.68
C ILE A 38 -10.84 -0.40 -6.21
N VAL A 39 -10.33 -0.33 -4.98
CA VAL A 39 -9.48 -1.39 -4.41
C VAL A 39 -10.21 -2.72 -4.41
N ARG A 40 -11.46 -2.79 -3.94
CA ARG A 40 -12.26 -4.03 -3.97
C ARG A 40 -12.45 -4.56 -5.39
N GLY A 41 -12.80 -3.70 -6.34
CA GLY A 41 -12.97 -4.12 -7.72
C GLY A 41 -11.69 -4.63 -8.37
N LEU A 42 -10.53 -4.07 -8.00
CA LEU A 42 -9.22 -4.57 -8.42
C LEU A 42 -8.91 -5.94 -7.80
N GLU A 43 -9.21 -6.14 -6.51
CA GLU A 43 -9.10 -7.44 -5.85
C GLU A 43 -9.98 -8.49 -6.55
N GLU A 44 -11.20 -8.13 -6.96
CA GLU A 44 -12.13 -9.04 -7.68
C GLU A 44 -11.61 -9.47 -9.06
N ILE A 45 -10.97 -8.57 -9.84
CA ILE A 45 -10.37 -8.95 -11.13
C ILE A 45 -9.02 -9.66 -10.98
N LEU A 46 -8.29 -9.42 -9.89
CA LEU A 46 -7.03 -10.13 -9.59
C LEU A 46 -7.30 -11.55 -9.09
N PHE A 47 -8.39 -11.75 -8.34
CA PHE A 47 -8.78 -13.03 -7.73
C PHE A 47 -10.23 -13.39 -8.09
N PRO A 48 -10.51 -13.68 -9.39
CA PRO A 48 -11.86 -13.94 -9.84
C PRO A 48 -12.46 -15.18 -9.16
N GLY A 49 -13.71 -15.06 -8.70
CA GLY A 49 -14.42 -16.14 -8.02
C GLY A 49 -14.21 -16.25 -6.52
N PHE A 50 -13.24 -15.51 -5.93
CA PHE A 50 -13.00 -15.55 -4.49
C PHE A 50 -13.85 -14.54 -3.70
N LEU A 51 -14.07 -13.36 -4.24
CA LEU A 51 -14.76 -12.26 -3.53
C LEU A 51 -16.20 -12.08 -4.01
N GLU A 52 -16.57 -12.72 -5.11
CA GLU A 52 -17.91 -12.74 -5.66
C GLU A 52 -18.37 -14.19 -5.83
N ASN A 53 -19.66 -14.47 -5.60
CA ASN A 53 -20.27 -15.77 -5.90
C ASN A 53 -20.46 -15.91 -7.42
N LEU A 54 -19.41 -16.17 -8.15
CA LEU A 54 -19.44 -16.43 -9.58
C LEU A 54 -19.65 -17.92 -9.83
N ASN A 55 -20.92 -18.38 -9.86
CA ASN A 55 -21.29 -19.67 -10.45
C ASN A 55 -21.29 -19.55 -11.96
N THR A 56 -20.10 -19.45 -12.61
CA THR A 56 -20.02 -19.13 -14.03
C THR A 56 -18.96 -19.96 -14.74
N ASP A 57 -19.22 -20.25 -16.02
CA ASP A 57 -18.23 -20.80 -16.93
C ASP A 57 -17.15 -19.77 -17.32
N ILE A 58 -16.09 -20.22 -17.97
CA ILE A 58 -14.95 -19.38 -18.38
C ILE A 58 -15.37 -18.24 -19.31
N ASP A 59 -16.33 -18.47 -20.22
CA ASP A 59 -16.77 -17.44 -21.17
C ASP A 59 -17.54 -16.31 -20.48
N CYS A 60 -18.30 -16.65 -19.47
CA CYS A 60 -19.00 -15.67 -18.64
C CYS A 60 -18.00 -14.87 -17.78
N LEU A 61 -17.00 -15.54 -17.21
CA LEU A 61 -15.91 -14.91 -16.44
C LEU A 61 -15.18 -13.85 -17.27
N GLN A 62 -14.83 -14.15 -18.52
CA GLN A 62 -14.19 -13.19 -19.42
C GLN A 62 -15.03 -11.92 -19.63
N LYS A 63 -16.34 -12.08 -19.89
CA LYS A 63 -17.27 -10.95 -20.09
C LYS A 63 -17.43 -10.10 -18.83
N ILE A 64 -17.55 -10.75 -17.66
CA ILE A 64 -17.65 -10.06 -16.36
C ILE A 64 -16.37 -9.28 -16.07
N THR A 65 -15.20 -9.91 -16.25
CA THR A 65 -13.91 -9.26 -16.04
C THR A 65 -13.72 -8.07 -16.96
N ALA A 66 -14.03 -8.20 -18.26
CA ALA A 66 -13.92 -7.10 -19.21
C ALA A 66 -14.81 -5.91 -18.83
N LYS A 67 -16.09 -6.16 -18.51
CA LYS A 67 -17.00 -5.11 -18.06
C LYS A 67 -16.51 -4.42 -16.79
N LYS A 68 -16.06 -5.19 -15.81
CA LYS A 68 -15.53 -4.66 -14.55
C LYS A 68 -14.26 -3.84 -14.75
N ALA A 69 -13.37 -4.29 -15.66
CA ALA A 69 -12.17 -3.55 -16.03
C ALA A 69 -12.52 -2.18 -16.64
N ASP A 70 -13.51 -2.08 -17.53
CA ASP A 70 -13.97 -0.80 -18.10
C ASP A 70 -14.53 0.14 -17.03
N GLU A 71 -15.32 -0.38 -16.09
CA GLU A 71 -15.88 0.40 -14.97
C GLU A 71 -14.74 0.91 -14.06
N LEU A 72 -13.78 0.05 -13.73
CA LEU A 72 -12.62 0.41 -12.88
C LEU A 72 -11.69 1.40 -13.59
N PHE A 73 -11.45 1.22 -14.89
CA PHE A 73 -10.66 2.15 -15.69
C PHE A 73 -11.25 3.56 -15.60
N SER A 74 -12.55 3.69 -15.85
CA SER A 74 -13.25 4.98 -15.81
C SER A 74 -13.22 5.61 -14.40
N ALA A 75 -13.44 4.80 -13.36
CA ALA A 75 -13.39 5.26 -11.97
C ALA A 75 -11.98 5.72 -11.56
N LEU A 76 -10.95 4.94 -11.90
CA LEU A 76 -9.54 5.29 -11.65
C LEU A 76 -9.14 6.58 -12.37
N CYS A 77 -9.48 6.73 -13.66
CA CYS A 77 -9.20 7.96 -14.39
C CYS A 77 -9.80 9.18 -13.68
N GLY A 78 -11.04 9.08 -13.21
CA GLY A 78 -11.71 10.17 -12.49
C GLY A 78 -11.02 10.53 -11.16
N GLU A 79 -10.62 9.53 -10.36
CA GLU A 79 -9.96 9.80 -9.07
C GLU A 79 -8.52 10.29 -9.27
N VAL A 80 -7.76 9.73 -10.24
CA VAL A 80 -6.40 10.19 -10.56
C VAL A 80 -6.43 11.61 -11.12
N GLU A 81 -7.40 11.96 -11.99
CA GLU A 81 -7.57 13.35 -12.48
C GLU A 81 -7.75 14.33 -11.32
N LYS A 82 -8.66 14.04 -10.37
CA LYS A 82 -8.87 14.88 -9.18
C LYS A 82 -7.59 15.06 -8.36
N SER A 83 -6.84 13.97 -8.16
CA SER A 83 -5.58 13.98 -7.43
C SER A 83 -4.51 14.85 -8.09
N LEU A 84 -4.34 14.71 -9.41
CA LEU A 84 -3.41 15.51 -10.20
C LEU A 84 -3.81 16.99 -10.24
N ALA A 85 -5.10 17.29 -10.41
CA ALA A 85 -5.62 18.65 -10.41
C ALA A 85 -5.38 19.35 -9.06
N PHE A 86 -5.57 18.64 -7.95
CA PHE A 86 -5.26 19.16 -6.62
C PHE A 86 -3.79 19.52 -6.45
N SER A 87 -2.86 18.66 -6.87
CA SER A 87 -1.42 18.92 -6.78
C SER A 87 -0.96 20.02 -7.72
N ALA A 88 -1.53 20.07 -8.92
CA ALA A 88 -1.24 21.16 -9.88
C ALA A 88 -1.64 22.54 -9.33
N ARG A 89 -2.75 22.63 -8.62
CA ARG A 89 -3.19 23.88 -7.96
C ARG A 89 -2.22 24.33 -6.87
N LEU A 90 -1.62 23.39 -6.14
CA LEU A 90 -0.61 23.69 -5.10
C LEU A 90 0.74 24.10 -5.70
N GLY A 91 0.92 23.95 -7.01
CA GLY A 91 2.18 24.23 -7.70
C GLY A 91 3.21 23.11 -7.61
N ASP A 92 2.83 21.96 -7.04
CA ASP A 92 3.72 20.80 -6.86
C ASP A 92 3.81 19.94 -8.13
N LEU A 93 2.84 20.07 -9.06
CA LEU A 93 2.76 19.29 -10.28
C LEU A 93 2.34 20.18 -11.46
N ASN A 94 2.87 19.88 -12.66
CA ASN A 94 2.45 20.51 -13.89
C ASN A 94 1.96 19.46 -14.90
N CYS A 95 0.64 19.40 -15.14
CA CYS A 95 0.06 18.50 -16.14
C CYS A 95 0.37 18.92 -17.60
N GLY A 96 1.12 20.00 -17.80
CA GLY A 96 1.50 20.50 -19.12
C GLY A 96 0.31 20.85 -20.02
N ASN A 97 0.57 20.93 -21.33
CA ASN A 97 -0.44 21.24 -22.34
C ASN A 97 -1.53 20.14 -22.52
N LYS A 98 -1.30 18.93 -22.00
CA LYS A 98 -2.24 17.81 -22.11
C LYS A 98 -3.40 17.91 -21.12
N GLY A 99 -3.22 18.62 -20.01
CA GLY A 99 -4.17 18.69 -18.91
C GLY A 99 -4.19 17.42 -18.04
N CYS A 100 -4.66 17.55 -16.78
CA CYS A 100 -4.62 16.45 -15.79
C CYS A 100 -5.45 15.23 -16.20
N ARG A 101 -6.53 15.43 -16.96
CA ARG A 101 -7.36 14.33 -17.47
C ARG A 101 -6.59 13.41 -18.44
N ALA A 102 -5.83 13.97 -19.36
CA ALA A 102 -5.06 13.17 -20.30
C ALA A 102 -3.88 12.47 -19.63
N VAL A 103 -3.25 13.10 -18.63
CA VAL A 103 -2.21 12.46 -17.82
C VAL A 103 -2.80 11.31 -17.00
N ALA A 104 -3.97 11.52 -16.39
CA ALA A 104 -4.67 10.47 -15.63
C ALA A 104 -4.96 9.25 -16.51
N ALA A 105 -5.49 9.45 -17.72
CA ALA A 105 -5.77 8.36 -18.65
C ALA A 105 -4.50 7.57 -18.99
N LEU A 106 -3.38 8.24 -19.29
CA LEU A 106 -2.10 7.58 -19.58
C LEU A 106 -1.59 6.74 -18.39
N VAL A 107 -1.65 7.28 -17.17
CA VAL A 107 -1.22 6.53 -15.97
C VAL A 107 -2.10 5.31 -15.72
N VAL A 108 -3.40 5.43 -15.97
CA VAL A 108 -4.33 4.31 -15.78
C VAL A 108 -4.18 3.27 -16.89
N ASP A 109 -3.92 3.68 -18.14
CA ASP A 109 -3.55 2.76 -19.24
C ASP A 109 -2.33 1.93 -18.85
N GLU A 110 -1.23 2.58 -18.44
CA GLU A 110 -0.01 1.92 -17.96
C GLU A 110 -0.28 0.96 -16.79
N PHE A 111 -1.19 1.33 -15.89
CA PHE A 111 -1.57 0.46 -14.76
C PHE A 111 -2.24 -0.82 -15.23
N PHE A 112 -3.18 -0.72 -16.18
CA PHE A 112 -3.86 -1.90 -16.71
C PHE A 112 -2.91 -2.78 -17.55
N GLU A 113 -1.92 -2.20 -18.22
CA GLU A 113 -0.84 -2.94 -18.89
C GLU A 113 0.04 -3.70 -17.88
N GLU A 114 0.29 -3.12 -16.69
CA GLU A 114 1.10 -3.74 -15.64
C GLU A 114 0.32 -4.74 -14.76
N LEU A 115 -1.00 -4.69 -14.76
CA LEU A 115 -1.84 -5.53 -13.90
C LEU A 115 -1.59 -7.04 -14.02
N PRO A 116 -1.32 -7.63 -15.21
CA PRO A 116 -0.91 -9.02 -15.35
C PRO A 116 0.40 -9.34 -14.60
N ASN A 117 1.40 -8.45 -14.63
CA ASN A 117 2.68 -8.62 -13.93
C ASN A 117 2.50 -8.54 -12.40
N ILE A 118 1.66 -7.61 -11.95
CA ILE A 118 1.26 -7.53 -10.54
C ILE A 118 0.64 -8.87 -10.11
N ARG A 119 -0.28 -9.42 -10.91
CA ARG A 119 -0.93 -10.71 -10.60
C ARG A 119 0.06 -11.88 -10.56
N ILE A 120 1.03 -11.92 -11.47
CA ILE A 120 2.12 -12.93 -11.46
C ILE A 120 2.93 -12.82 -10.17
N THR A 121 3.24 -11.61 -9.73
CA THR A 121 4.00 -11.38 -8.49
C THR A 121 3.17 -11.78 -7.26
N LEU A 122 1.88 -11.47 -7.25
CA LEU A 122 0.97 -11.90 -6.19
C LEU A 122 0.81 -13.42 -6.10
N ALA A 123 0.85 -14.13 -7.24
CA ALA A 123 0.86 -15.60 -7.22
C ALA A 123 2.10 -16.15 -6.49
N LYS A 124 3.28 -15.53 -6.68
CA LYS A 124 4.50 -15.91 -5.95
C LYS A 124 4.42 -15.58 -4.46
N ASP A 125 3.78 -14.46 -4.10
CA ASP A 125 3.55 -14.09 -2.69
C ASP A 125 2.58 -15.08 -2.02
N LEU A 126 1.54 -15.50 -2.74
CA LEU A 126 0.60 -16.53 -2.29
C LEU A 126 1.30 -17.87 -2.04
N GLU A 127 2.13 -18.31 -2.98
CA GLU A 127 2.95 -19.52 -2.82
C GLU A 127 3.90 -19.41 -1.61
N ALA A 128 4.50 -18.23 -1.39
CA ALA A 128 5.38 -18.00 -0.24
C ALA A 128 4.59 -18.07 1.08
N ALA A 129 3.36 -17.57 1.12
CA ALA A 129 2.50 -17.65 2.29
C ALA A 129 2.11 -19.11 2.59
N VAL A 130 1.65 -19.87 1.60
CA VAL A 130 1.29 -21.30 1.76
C VAL A 130 2.48 -22.15 2.21
N ARG A 131 3.68 -21.89 1.67
CA ARG A 131 4.90 -22.61 2.10
C ARG A 131 5.42 -22.14 3.46
N GLY A 132 5.23 -20.86 3.75
CA GLY A 132 5.82 -20.20 4.93
C GLY A 132 5.01 -20.40 6.21
N ASP A 133 3.72 -20.72 6.11
CA ASP A 133 2.86 -21.02 7.26
C ASP A 133 2.46 -22.50 7.25
N PRO A 134 2.98 -23.31 8.20
CA PRO A 134 2.59 -24.73 8.31
C PRO A 134 1.09 -24.93 8.61
N ALA A 135 0.37 -23.91 9.08
CA ALA A 135 -1.05 -23.97 9.39
C ALA A 135 -1.93 -23.66 8.16
N ALA A 136 -1.36 -23.09 7.08
CA ALA A 136 -2.10 -22.79 5.86
C ALA A 136 -2.55 -24.09 5.15
N MET A 137 -3.85 -24.30 5.07
CA MET A 137 -4.42 -25.52 4.46
C MET A 137 -4.51 -25.43 2.93
N SER A 138 -4.68 -24.23 2.39
CA SER A 138 -4.81 -24.00 0.95
C SER A 138 -4.49 -22.56 0.56
N ALA A 139 -4.26 -22.35 -0.75
CA ALA A 139 -4.17 -21.01 -1.33
C ALA A 139 -5.47 -20.21 -1.15
N ASP A 140 -6.62 -20.87 -1.24
CA ASP A 140 -7.95 -20.28 -1.08
C ASP A 140 -8.11 -19.67 0.32
N GLU A 141 -7.66 -20.39 1.34
CA GLU A 141 -7.67 -19.88 2.72
C GLU A 141 -6.82 -18.61 2.86
N VAL A 142 -5.64 -18.60 2.28
CA VAL A 142 -4.75 -17.43 2.33
C VAL A 142 -5.39 -16.21 1.64
N ILE A 143 -5.97 -16.40 0.44
CA ILE A 143 -6.63 -15.32 -0.30
C ILE A 143 -7.81 -14.75 0.50
N LEU A 144 -8.62 -15.61 1.12
CA LEU A 144 -9.86 -15.21 1.78
C LEU A 144 -9.65 -14.64 3.19
N SER A 145 -8.57 -15.03 3.89
CA SER A 145 -8.48 -14.78 5.33
C SER A 145 -7.18 -14.16 5.84
N TYR A 146 -6.06 -14.21 5.08
CA TYR A 146 -4.79 -13.73 5.60
C TYR A 146 -4.63 -12.21 5.47
N PRO A 147 -4.56 -11.46 6.58
CA PRO A 147 -4.40 -10.01 6.53
C PRO A 147 -3.07 -9.58 5.90
N GLY A 148 -2.00 -10.37 6.07
CA GLY A 148 -0.71 -10.12 5.43
C GLY A 148 -0.79 -10.17 3.91
N PHE A 149 -1.53 -11.15 3.35
CA PHE A 149 -1.73 -11.25 1.91
C PHE A 149 -2.59 -10.09 1.38
N GLN A 150 -3.67 -9.73 2.07
CA GLN A 150 -4.49 -8.56 1.71
C GLN A 150 -3.68 -7.27 1.72
N ALA A 151 -2.80 -7.08 2.71
CA ALA A 151 -1.95 -5.90 2.79
C ALA A 151 -0.97 -5.80 1.61
N ILE A 152 -0.34 -6.91 1.21
CA ILE A 152 0.61 -6.89 0.07
C ILE A 152 -0.11 -6.70 -1.28
N VAL A 153 -1.32 -7.24 -1.46
CA VAL A 153 -2.14 -6.98 -2.65
C VAL A 153 -2.35 -5.47 -2.85
N VAL A 154 -2.84 -4.80 -1.83
CA VAL A 154 -3.11 -3.36 -1.89
C VAL A 154 -1.81 -2.55 -2.00
N HIS A 155 -0.73 -2.98 -1.33
CA HIS A 155 0.56 -2.33 -1.43
C HIS A 155 1.11 -2.36 -2.87
N ARG A 156 1.08 -3.50 -3.57
CA ARG A 156 1.59 -3.60 -4.95
C ARG A 156 0.84 -2.68 -5.91
N ILE A 157 -0.49 -2.55 -5.73
CA ILE A 157 -1.31 -1.59 -6.48
C ILE A 157 -0.92 -0.15 -6.14
N ALA A 158 -0.84 0.19 -4.86
CA ALA A 158 -0.51 1.53 -4.38
C ALA A 158 0.91 1.95 -4.78
N HIS A 159 1.87 1.02 -4.76
CA HIS A 159 3.25 1.23 -5.17
C HIS A 159 3.36 1.61 -6.66
N PHE A 160 2.56 1.01 -7.53
CA PHE A 160 2.51 1.40 -8.94
C PHE A 160 2.16 2.89 -9.07
N PHE A 161 1.05 3.34 -8.48
CA PHE A 161 0.65 4.75 -8.55
C PHE A 161 1.64 5.69 -7.85
N TYR A 162 2.27 5.24 -6.76
CA TYR A 162 3.33 6.00 -6.10
C TYR A 162 4.54 6.19 -7.00
N SER A 163 4.97 5.15 -7.72
CA SER A 163 6.10 5.21 -8.66
C SER A 163 5.83 6.08 -9.89
N ARG A 164 4.57 6.41 -10.16
CA ARG A 164 4.12 7.36 -11.19
C ARG A 164 3.80 8.74 -10.62
N GLU A 165 4.24 9.01 -9.38
CA GLU A 165 4.08 10.30 -8.70
C GLU A 165 2.61 10.77 -8.62
N VAL A 166 1.66 9.83 -8.61
CA VAL A 166 0.25 10.15 -8.38
C VAL A 166 0.08 10.61 -6.93
N PRO A 167 -0.41 11.86 -6.70
CA PRO A 167 -0.54 12.36 -5.34
C PRO A 167 -1.70 11.69 -4.60
N LEU A 168 -1.71 11.71 -3.28
CA LEU A 168 -2.79 11.30 -2.37
C LEU A 168 -3.23 9.83 -2.48
N ILE A 169 -3.60 9.35 -3.67
CA ILE A 169 -4.22 8.04 -3.90
C ILE A 169 -3.40 6.88 -3.35
N PRO A 170 -2.08 6.77 -3.61
CA PRO A 170 -1.27 5.68 -3.05
C PRO A 170 -1.32 5.64 -1.53
N ARG A 171 -1.24 6.81 -0.87
CA ARG A 171 -1.34 6.90 0.58
C ARG A 171 -2.76 6.56 1.07
N MET A 172 -3.80 6.98 0.36
CA MET A 172 -5.18 6.63 0.70
C MET A 172 -5.42 5.12 0.64
N MET A 173 -4.85 4.42 -0.34
CA MET A 173 -4.90 2.96 -0.45
C MET A 173 -4.15 2.28 0.72
N SER A 174 -2.95 2.76 1.05
CA SER A 174 -2.18 2.23 2.20
C SER A 174 -2.92 2.42 3.53
N GLU A 175 -3.49 3.60 3.79
CA GLU A 175 -4.27 3.85 5.01
C GLU A 175 -5.58 3.04 5.07
N LEU A 176 -6.17 2.75 3.90
CA LEU A 176 -7.34 1.89 3.82
C LEU A 176 -7.03 0.49 4.32
N ILE A 177 -5.95 -0.13 3.82
CA ILE A 177 -5.59 -1.50 4.21
C ILE A 177 -4.99 -1.54 5.61
N HIS A 178 -4.21 -0.52 6.02
CA HIS A 178 -3.73 -0.39 7.40
C HIS A 178 -4.89 -0.42 8.39
N ARG A 179 -5.97 0.33 8.15
CA ARG A 179 -7.17 0.31 9.00
C ARG A 179 -7.84 -1.06 9.08
N ARG A 180 -7.79 -1.87 8.01
CA ARG A 180 -8.40 -3.21 7.97
C ARG A 180 -7.55 -4.29 8.64
N THR A 181 -6.23 -4.19 8.51
CA THR A 181 -5.29 -5.28 8.85
C THR A 181 -4.38 -4.95 10.03
N GLY A 182 -4.23 -3.68 10.38
CA GLY A 182 -3.20 -3.24 11.34
C GLY A 182 -1.77 -3.30 10.78
N ILE A 183 -1.60 -3.40 9.45
CA ILE A 183 -0.32 -3.46 8.73
C ILE A 183 -0.12 -2.15 8.00
N ASP A 184 0.90 -1.37 8.39
CA ASP A 184 1.24 -0.07 7.79
C ASP A 184 2.43 -0.20 6.85
N ILE A 185 2.18 -0.25 5.54
CA ILE A 185 3.23 -0.25 4.52
C ILE A 185 3.13 1.05 3.73
N HIS A 186 4.16 1.89 3.82
CA HIS A 186 4.21 3.10 2.98
C HIS A 186 4.27 2.72 1.49
N PRO A 187 3.49 3.36 0.61
CA PRO A 187 3.43 2.99 -0.81
C PRO A 187 4.77 3.13 -1.54
N GLY A 188 5.71 3.91 -1.00
CA GLY A 188 7.08 4.05 -1.52
C GLY A 188 8.00 2.88 -1.18
N ALA A 189 7.65 2.01 -0.24
CA ALA A 189 8.46 0.83 0.08
C ALA A 189 8.59 -0.09 -1.15
N GLN A 190 9.81 -0.57 -1.41
CA GLN A 190 10.10 -1.49 -2.50
C GLN A 190 10.14 -2.91 -1.94
N ILE A 191 9.27 -3.78 -2.44
CA ILE A 191 9.13 -5.15 -1.94
C ILE A 191 9.29 -6.15 -3.10
N GLY A 192 10.28 -7.03 -3.00
CA GLY A 192 10.54 -8.10 -3.95
C GLY A 192 9.41 -9.14 -4.03
N GLU A 193 9.57 -10.11 -4.90
CA GLU A 193 8.64 -11.23 -5.08
C GLU A 193 8.77 -12.30 -4.00
N SER A 194 7.77 -13.15 -3.84
CA SER A 194 7.71 -14.22 -2.83
C SER A 194 7.78 -13.67 -1.40
N PHE A 195 7.13 -12.56 -1.15
CA PHE A 195 7.10 -11.90 0.14
C PHE A 195 5.94 -12.42 0.98
N PHE A 196 6.19 -12.67 2.26
CA PHE A 196 5.16 -13.17 3.19
C PHE A 196 5.17 -12.43 4.53
N ILE A 197 4.00 -11.94 4.95
CA ILE A 197 3.74 -11.41 6.30
C ILE A 197 2.86 -12.41 7.03
N ASP A 198 3.38 -12.98 8.12
CA ASP A 198 2.66 -13.88 9.01
C ASP A 198 2.03 -13.11 10.18
N HIS A 199 0.76 -13.35 10.48
CA HIS A 199 -0.08 -12.60 11.42
C HIS A 199 -0.22 -11.11 11.07
N GLY A 200 0.82 -10.33 11.12
CA GLY A 200 1.01 -9.03 10.52
C GLY A 200 0.64 -7.82 11.38
N THR A 201 -0.27 -7.93 12.35
CA THR A 201 -0.69 -6.78 13.16
C THR A 201 0.50 -6.02 13.74
N GLY A 202 0.55 -4.69 13.53
CA GLY A 202 1.60 -3.82 14.04
C GLY A 202 2.90 -3.81 13.21
N VAL A 203 2.91 -4.41 12.02
CA VAL A 203 4.00 -4.24 11.06
C VAL A 203 4.01 -2.81 10.53
N VAL A 204 5.19 -2.18 10.48
CA VAL A 204 5.39 -0.83 9.96
C VAL A 204 6.59 -0.78 9.02
N PHE A 205 6.38 -0.44 7.76
CA PHE A 205 7.43 -0.21 6.77
C PHE A 205 7.44 1.23 6.28
N GLY A 206 8.55 1.94 6.50
CA GLY A 206 8.70 3.31 6.06
C GLY A 206 8.97 3.46 4.56
N GLU A 207 8.82 4.68 4.06
CA GLU A 207 8.83 5.08 2.64
C GLU A 207 10.00 4.51 1.82
N THR A 208 11.21 4.59 2.35
CA THR A 208 12.44 4.21 1.62
C THR A 208 12.97 2.84 2.01
N THR A 209 12.11 1.99 2.60
CA THR A 209 12.42 0.59 2.88
C THR A 209 12.63 -0.16 1.56
N ILE A 210 13.65 -1.02 1.53
CA ILE A 210 13.89 -1.95 0.43
C ILE A 210 13.89 -3.36 0.99
N ILE A 211 13.07 -4.23 0.42
CA ILE A 211 12.95 -5.64 0.81
C ILE A 211 13.20 -6.50 -0.42
N GLY A 212 14.13 -7.41 -0.31
CA GLY A 212 14.50 -8.38 -1.36
C GLY A 212 13.45 -9.46 -1.58
N LYS A 213 13.84 -10.53 -2.28
CA LYS A 213 12.98 -11.68 -2.59
C LYS A 213 12.95 -12.68 -1.46
N ASN A 214 11.83 -13.43 -1.37
CA ASN A 214 11.67 -14.55 -0.44
C ASN A 214 11.89 -14.16 1.03
N VAL A 215 11.41 -12.95 1.41
CA VAL A 215 11.52 -12.45 2.79
C VAL A 215 10.26 -12.78 3.55
N LYS A 216 10.42 -13.27 4.80
CA LYS A 216 9.33 -13.55 5.74
C LYS A 216 9.37 -12.59 6.92
N ILE A 217 8.23 -11.97 7.21
CA ILE A 217 8.05 -10.99 8.29
C ILE A 217 6.94 -11.43 9.22
N TYR A 218 7.16 -11.33 10.52
CA TYR A 218 6.14 -11.59 11.53
C TYR A 218 5.53 -10.29 12.09
N GLN A 219 4.47 -10.41 12.87
CA GLN A 219 3.75 -9.29 13.47
C GLN A 219 4.67 -8.35 14.27
N GLY A 220 4.31 -7.07 14.30
CA GLY A 220 5.00 -6.04 15.10
C GLY A 220 6.38 -5.65 14.61
N VAL A 221 6.85 -6.15 13.47
CA VAL A 221 8.15 -5.76 12.91
C VAL A 221 8.10 -4.33 12.42
N THR A 222 9.08 -3.53 12.81
CA THR A 222 9.24 -2.14 12.36
C THR A 222 10.52 -1.97 11.54
N LEU A 223 10.36 -1.51 10.30
CA LEU A 223 11.45 -1.06 9.42
C LEU A 223 11.38 0.47 9.32
N GLY A 224 12.08 1.16 10.22
CA GLY A 224 11.90 2.57 10.50
C GLY A 224 13.13 3.44 10.24
N ALA A 225 12.98 4.76 10.41
CA ALA A 225 14.08 5.71 10.40
C ALA A 225 14.67 5.90 11.81
N LEU A 226 15.98 6.16 11.91
CA LEU A 226 16.63 6.52 13.19
C LEU A 226 16.18 7.88 13.70
N SER A 227 15.97 8.84 12.77
CA SER A 227 15.47 10.17 13.07
C SER A 227 14.71 10.71 11.87
N VAL A 228 13.70 11.54 12.11
CA VAL A 228 12.93 12.19 11.05
C VAL A 228 13.10 13.70 11.17
N LYS A 229 13.73 14.33 10.17
CA LYS A 229 13.77 15.78 10.03
C LYS A 229 12.82 16.21 8.93
N LYS A 230 12.09 17.33 9.14
CA LYS A 230 11.27 17.93 8.09
C LYS A 230 12.18 18.30 6.89
N GLY A 231 11.72 17.97 5.66
CA GLY A 231 12.47 18.27 4.43
C GLY A 231 13.39 17.15 3.92
N GLU A 232 13.38 15.96 4.54
CA GLU A 232 14.15 14.80 4.08
C GLU A 232 13.28 13.77 3.31
N SER A 233 12.18 14.22 2.71
CA SER A 233 11.37 13.38 1.82
C SER A 233 12.25 12.86 0.66
N GLY A 234 12.09 11.57 0.32
CA GLY A 234 12.85 10.92 -0.77
C GLY A 234 14.29 10.50 -0.43
N LYS A 235 14.89 10.98 0.67
CA LYS A 235 16.21 10.49 1.09
C LYS A 235 16.10 9.12 1.75
N LYS A 236 17.03 8.21 1.41
CA LYS A 236 17.14 6.89 2.05
C LYS A 236 17.32 7.05 3.56
N ARG A 237 16.30 6.59 4.34
CA ARG A 237 16.27 6.69 5.81
C ARG A 237 15.75 5.43 6.51
N HIS A 238 15.25 4.45 5.74
CA HIS A 238 14.74 3.18 6.22
C HIS A 238 15.65 2.04 5.76
N PRO A 239 15.69 0.91 6.48
CA PRO A 239 16.64 -0.17 6.23
C PRO A 239 16.44 -0.86 4.88
N THR A 240 17.46 -1.62 4.49
CA THR A 240 17.43 -2.58 3.40
C THR A 240 17.47 -3.99 3.97
N ILE A 241 16.55 -4.84 3.54
CA ILE A 241 16.47 -6.26 3.87
C ILE A 241 16.79 -7.02 2.58
N GLU A 242 17.87 -7.78 2.58
CA GLU A 242 18.25 -8.58 1.41
C GLU A 242 17.39 -9.85 1.26
N ASP A 243 17.66 -10.66 0.22
CA ASP A 243 16.90 -11.87 -0.09
C ASP A 243 16.97 -12.92 1.03
N ASP A 244 15.97 -13.78 1.10
CA ASP A 244 15.94 -14.98 1.96
C ASP A 244 16.02 -14.67 3.46
N VAL A 245 15.69 -13.43 3.89
CA VAL A 245 15.72 -13.00 5.30
C VAL A 245 14.41 -13.37 6.00
N THR A 246 14.52 -13.83 7.25
CA THR A 246 13.37 -14.03 8.15
C THR A 246 13.49 -13.08 9.34
N ILE A 247 12.44 -12.30 9.61
CA ILE A 247 12.40 -11.36 10.74
C ILE A 247 11.23 -11.73 11.65
N TYR A 248 11.55 -12.18 12.88
CA TYR A 248 10.56 -12.59 13.86
C TYR A 248 9.92 -11.42 14.58
N ALA A 249 8.86 -11.74 15.31
CA ALA A 249 7.91 -10.80 15.90
C ALA A 249 8.55 -9.66 16.72
N ASN A 250 8.02 -8.45 16.55
CA ASN A 250 8.38 -7.24 17.30
C ASN A 250 9.85 -6.80 17.15
N ALA A 251 10.58 -7.32 16.17
CA ALA A 251 11.92 -6.81 15.88
C ALA A 251 11.82 -5.39 15.31
N THR A 252 12.72 -4.50 15.75
CA THR A 252 12.81 -3.12 15.28
C THR A 252 14.15 -2.90 14.60
N ILE A 253 14.14 -2.53 13.32
CA ILE A 253 15.32 -2.30 12.49
C ILE A 253 15.24 -0.88 11.96
N LEU A 254 16.24 -0.06 12.26
CA LEU A 254 16.21 1.37 11.97
C LEU A 254 17.44 1.84 11.19
N GLY A 255 17.21 2.81 10.31
CA GLY A 255 18.27 3.58 9.65
C GLY A 255 18.49 3.23 8.19
N GLY A 256 18.72 4.26 7.36
CA GLY A 256 18.87 4.12 5.90
C GLY A 256 20.14 3.37 5.46
N GLU A 257 21.18 3.41 6.28
CA GLU A 257 22.44 2.69 6.05
C GLU A 257 22.41 1.25 6.59
N THR A 258 21.37 0.88 7.36
CA THR A 258 21.23 -0.45 7.95
C THR A 258 20.81 -1.45 6.88
N VAL A 259 21.64 -2.47 6.67
CA VAL A 259 21.38 -3.58 5.75
C VAL A 259 21.34 -4.89 6.53
N ILE A 260 20.27 -5.66 6.38
CA ILE A 260 20.20 -7.04 6.86
C ILE A 260 20.59 -7.96 5.71
N GLY A 261 21.76 -8.57 5.85
CA GLY A 261 22.37 -9.39 4.80
C GLY A 261 21.59 -10.65 4.49
N LYS A 262 21.69 -11.10 3.23
CA LYS A 262 20.99 -12.24 2.66
C LYS A 262 21.02 -13.49 3.55
N GLY A 263 19.88 -14.18 3.66
CA GLY A 263 19.75 -15.44 4.39
C GLY A 263 19.85 -15.31 5.91
N SER A 264 19.80 -14.08 6.44
CA SER A 264 19.87 -13.85 7.88
C SER A 264 18.55 -14.12 8.57
N VAL A 265 18.62 -14.48 9.84
CA VAL A 265 17.49 -14.69 10.75
C VAL A 265 17.58 -13.69 11.89
N ILE A 266 16.57 -12.84 12.02
CA ILE A 266 16.44 -11.84 13.06
C ILE A 266 15.40 -12.31 14.07
N GLY A 267 15.83 -12.56 15.30
CA GLY A 267 14.98 -13.03 16.41
C GLY A 267 13.97 -11.97 16.84
N GLY A 268 13.00 -12.42 17.63
CA GLY A 268 11.93 -11.53 18.12
C GLY A 268 12.44 -10.48 19.10
N SER A 269 11.79 -9.30 19.07
CA SER A 269 12.02 -8.19 20.01
C SER A 269 13.47 -7.67 20.06
N VAL A 270 14.27 -7.87 19.01
CA VAL A 270 15.61 -7.28 18.91
C VAL A 270 15.53 -5.85 18.36
N TRP A 271 16.50 -5.02 18.78
CA TRP A 271 16.63 -3.64 18.30
C TRP A 271 17.95 -3.50 17.51
N ILE A 272 17.84 -3.23 16.20
CA ILE A 272 18.99 -3.17 15.29
C ILE A 272 19.09 -1.79 14.66
N THR A 273 20.27 -1.19 14.74
CA THR A 273 20.61 0.12 14.14
C THR A 273 21.90 0.07 13.32
N GLN A 274 22.46 -1.11 13.13
CA GLN A 274 23.68 -1.34 12.34
C GLN A 274 23.48 -2.54 11.42
N SER A 275 24.22 -2.56 10.33
CA SER A 275 24.14 -3.65 9.35
C SER A 275 24.52 -5.01 9.94
N VAL A 276 23.83 -6.04 9.48
CA VAL A 276 24.03 -7.44 9.85
C VAL A 276 24.59 -8.18 8.64
N PRO A 277 25.73 -8.89 8.75
CA PRO A 277 26.30 -9.65 7.65
C PRO A 277 25.36 -10.76 7.15
N PRO A 278 25.53 -11.23 5.89
CA PRO A 278 24.75 -12.36 5.37
C PRO A 278 24.85 -13.62 6.22
N ALA A 279 23.80 -14.45 6.17
CA ALA A 279 23.69 -15.73 6.88
C ALA A 279 23.85 -15.64 8.41
N SER A 280 23.61 -14.47 8.99
CA SER A 280 23.70 -14.24 10.44
C SER A 280 22.44 -14.66 11.17
N LYS A 281 22.59 -15.05 12.44
CA LYS A 281 21.48 -15.33 13.35
C LYS A 281 21.60 -14.38 14.56
N ILE A 282 20.69 -13.43 14.66
CA ILE A 282 20.67 -12.41 15.71
C ILE A 282 19.51 -12.70 16.67
N TYR A 283 19.81 -12.88 17.93
CA TYR A 283 18.82 -13.09 18.99
C TYR A 283 19.16 -12.22 20.19
N ASN A 284 18.17 -11.90 21.02
CA ASN A 284 18.43 -11.31 22.34
C ASN A 284 19.29 -12.30 23.14
N LYS A 285 20.36 -11.82 23.78
CA LYS A 285 21.08 -12.64 24.74
C LYS A 285 20.16 -12.88 25.94
N SER A 286 19.88 -14.15 26.21
CA SER A 286 19.21 -14.59 27.45
C SER A 286 20.09 -14.33 28.67
#